data_1ac5c57b5bdeb737af96c0b8eeb9a82f
#
_entry.id   1ac5c57b5bdeb737af96c0b8eeb9a82f
#
_cell.length_a   1.000
_cell.length_b   1.000
_cell.length_c   1.000
_cell.angle_alpha   90.00
_cell.angle_beta   90.00
_cell.angle_gamma   90.00
#
_symmetry.space_group_name_H-M   'P 1'
#
loop_
_entity.id
_entity.type
_entity.pdbx_description
1 polymer ?
#
loop_
_entity_poly.entity_id
_entity_poly.type
_entity_poly.pdbx_seq_one_letter_code
_entity_poly.pdbx_strand_id
1 'polypeptide(L)'
;MKKLLTILFLCATSLLFSQEFSMDLVKNMKPRNIGPGGMSGRVTSIDVVENNPEIMYVGTASGGIWKSTSGGITWKPIFEKELTASIGAVAIQQSNPSVIWAGTGEGNPRNSLNGG
;
A
#
# COMPACT_ATOMS: atom_id res chain seq x y z
N MET A 1 30.71 53.89 -7.36
CA MET A 1 30.80 52.58 -6.70
C MET A 1 29.49 52.14 -6.06
N LYS A 2 28.83 52.98 -5.22
CA LYS A 2 27.59 52.58 -4.56
C LYS A 2 26.45 52.21 -5.54
N LYS A 3 26.22 52.98 -6.61
CA LYS A 3 25.20 52.69 -7.63
C LYS A 3 25.49 51.41 -8.43
N LEU A 4 26.75 51.08 -8.68
CA LEU A 4 27.14 49.84 -9.37
C LEU A 4 26.87 48.61 -8.49
N LEU A 5 27.13 48.70 -7.19
CA LEU A 5 26.86 47.64 -6.21
C LEU A 5 25.39 47.38 -6.07
N THR A 6 24.54 48.43 -6.10
CA THR A 6 23.09 48.30 -6.02
C THR A 6 22.52 47.61 -7.27
N ILE A 7 23.02 47.92 -8.45
CA ILE A 7 22.61 47.25 -9.71
C ILE A 7 23.05 45.80 -9.72
N LEU A 8 24.23 45.48 -9.24
CA LEU A 8 24.73 44.10 -9.14
C LEU A 8 23.86 43.27 -8.17
N PHE A 9 23.45 43.86 -7.04
CA PHE A 9 22.59 43.22 -6.06
C PHE A 9 21.17 43.00 -6.61
N LEU A 10 20.64 43.96 -7.40
CA LEU A 10 19.33 43.82 -8.03
C LEU A 10 19.31 42.74 -9.12
N CYS A 11 20.40 42.58 -9.87
CA CYS A 11 20.53 41.48 -10.86
C CYS A 11 20.68 40.11 -10.21
N ALA A 12 21.30 40.01 -9.03
CA ALA A 12 21.45 38.74 -8.33
C ALA A 12 20.12 38.19 -7.79
N THR A 13 19.17 39.05 -7.45
CA THR A 13 17.86 38.64 -6.96
C THR A 13 16.96 38.06 -8.06
N SER A 14 17.18 38.39 -9.32
CA SER A 14 16.40 37.87 -10.45
C SER A 14 16.75 36.43 -10.85
N LEU A 15 17.81 35.84 -10.29
CA LEU A 15 18.23 34.47 -10.56
C LEU A 15 17.60 33.44 -9.60
N LEU A 16 16.83 33.90 -8.63
CA LEU A 16 16.12 33.01 -7.69
C LEU A 16 14.75 32.59 -8.27
N PHE A 17 14.71 32.11 -9.50
CA PHE A 17 13.54 31.39 -9.98
C PHE A 17 13.55 30.02 -9.31
N SER A 18 12.65 29.84 -8.36
CA SER A 18 12.29 28.52 -7.86
C SER A 18 11.82 27.68 -9.04
N GLN A 19 12.47 26.57 -9.29
CA GLN A 19 11.99 25.62 -10.29
C GLN A 19 10.62 25.12 -9.86
N GLU A 20 9.63 25.40 -10.67
CA GLU A 20 8.29 24.87 -10.46
C GLU A 20 8.34 23.35 -10.62
N PHE A 21 7.93 22.62 -9.57
CA PHE A 21 7.92 21.17 -9.61
C PHE A 21 6.85 20.71 -10.61
N SER A 22 7.28 20.17 -11.74
CA SER A 22 6.37 19.65 -12.75
C SER A 22 5.90 18.25 -12.35
N MET A 23 4.59 18.05 -12.28
CA MET A 23 3.96 16.73 -12.07
C MET A 23 4.30 15.75 -13.19
N ASP A 24 4.74 16.23 -14.35
CA ASP A 24 5.20 15.38 -15.45
C ASP A 24 6.40 14.51 -15.08
N LEU A 25 7.24 14.97 -14.16
CA LEU A 25 8.40 14.20 -13.68
C LEU A 25 7.99 12.94 -12.92
N VAL A 26 6.80 12.94 -12.32
CA VAL A 26 6.31 11.82 -11.49
C VAL A 26 5.15 11.04 -12.13
N LYS A 27 4.64 11.49 -13.29
CA LYS A 27 3.48 10.84 -13.95
C LYS A 27 3.68 9.36 -14.27
N ASN A 28 4.92 8.95 -14.48
CA ASN A 28 5.27 7.56 -14.79
C ASN A 28 5.65 6.75 -13.53
N MET A 29 5.70 7.39 -12.36
CA MET A 29 5.97 6.69 -11.12
C MET A 29 4.72 5.92 -10.70
N LYS A 30 4.84 4.60 -10.66
CA LYS A 30 3.77 3.73 -10.15
C LYS A 30 4.11 3.37 -8.70
N PRO A 31 3.26 3.71 -7.75
CA PRO A 31 3.48 3.26 -6.38
C PRO A 31 3.45 1.74 -6.34
N ARG A 32 4.37 1.15 -5.60
CA ARG A 32 4.43 -0.28 -5.34
C ARG A 32 4.14 -0.52 -3.88
N ASN A 33 3.18 -1.38 -3.61
CA ASN A 33 2.98 -1.85 -2.26
C ASN A 33 4.17 -2.73 -1.86
N ILE A 34 4.86 -2.36 -0.80
CA ILE A 34 6.02 -3.09 -0.27
C ILE A 34 5.65 -4.00 0.91
N GLY A 35 4.37 -4.15 1.17
CA GLY A 35 3.83 -5.01 2.22
C GLY A 35 3.20 -4.26 3.37
N PRO A 36 2.60 -4.96 4.32
CA PRO A 36 2.10 -4.35 5.53
C PRO A 36 3.27 -3.72 6.28
N GLY A 37 3.29 -2.39 6.32
CA GLY A 37 4.35 -1.63 6.97
C GLY A 37 3.96 -1.24 8.38
N GLY A 38 4.89 -1.37 9.31
CA GLY A 38 4.72 -0.86 10.67
C GLY A 38 3.53 -1.49 11.41
N MET A 39 2.74 -0.67 12.07
CA MET A 39 1.62 -1.12 12.91
C MET A 39 0.38 -1.57 12.12
N SER A 40 0.38 -1.42 10.82
CA SER A 40 -0.73 -1.78 9.94
C SER A 40 -0.77 -3.26 9.57
N GLY A 41 0.30 -3.99 9.82
CA GLY A 41 0.50 -5.34 9.37
C GLY A 41 -0.06 -6.44 10.28
N ARG A 42 -0.92 -6.11 11.26
CA ARG A 42 -1.53 -7.14 12.10
C ARG A 42 -2.34 -8.12 11.24
N VAL A 43 -2.02 -9.40 11.32
CA VAL A 43 -2.80 -10.48 10.73
C VAL A 43 -4.13 -10.59 11.46
N THR A 44 -5.23 -10.55 10.74
CA THR A 44 -6.59 -10.67 11.25
C THR A 44 -7.19 -12.03 10.98
N SER A 45 -6.80 -12.63 9.85
CA SER A 45 -7.26 -13.94 9.44
C SER A 45 -6.23 -14.65 8.58
N ILE A 46 -6.28 -15.96 8.58
CA ILE A 46 -5.52 -16.84 7.70
C ILE A 46 -6.41 -18.00 7.27
N ASP A 47 -6.30 -18.39 6.02
CA ASP A 47 -6.92 -19.60 5.51
C ASP A 47 -5.98 -20.29 4.51
N VAL A 48 -6.11 -21.62 4.43
CA VAL A 48 -5.19 -22.51 3.70
C VAL A 48 -6.00 -23.45 2.82
N VAL A 49 -5.50 -23.72 1.61
CA VAL A 49 -6.11 -24.71 0.73
C VAL A 49 -5.83 -26.11 1.30
N GLU A 50 -6.86 -26.82 1.76
CA GLU A 50 -6.73 -28.12 2.45
C GLU A 50 -5.97 -29.15 1.63
N ASN A 51 -6.23 -29.23 0.31
CA ASN A 51 -5.60 -30.18 -0.60
C ASN A 51 -4.21 -29.74 -1.08
N ASN A 52 -3.81 -28.50 -0.82
CA ASN A 52 -2.49 -27.96 -1.15
C ASN A 52 -2.07 -26.87 -0.16
N PRO A 53 -1.51 -27.24 0.98
CA PRO A 53 -1.14 -26.31 2.05
C PRO A 53 -0.06 -25.29 1.68
N GLU A 54 0.59 -25.42 0.54
CA GLU A 54 1.49 -24.39 0.03
C GLU A 54 0.76 -23.11 -0.35
N ILE A 55 -0.54 -23.23 -0.69
CA ILE A 55 -1.40 -22.11 -1.02
C ILE A 55 -2.15 -21.64 0.23
N MET A 56 -1.84 -20.43 0.64
CA MET A 56 -2.48 -19.82 1.79
C MET A 56 -2.72 -18.32 1.56
N TYR A 57 -3.70 -17.81 2.27
CA TYR A 57 -4.10 -16.41 2.21
C TYR A 57 -4.13 -15.81 3.61
N VAL A 58 -3.67 -14.58 3.72
CA VAL A 58 -3.61 -13.82 4.97
C VAL A 58 -4.33 -12.50 4.76
N GLY A 59 -5.31 -12.23 5.61
CA GLY A 59 -5.94 -10.93 5.74
C GLY A 59 -5.25 -10.10 6.81
N THR A 60 -5.11 -8.81 6.56
CA THR A 60 -4.46 -7.87 7.48
C THR A 60 -5.35 -6.68 7.79
N ALA A 61 -5.17 -6.10 8.97
CA ALA A 61 -5.99 -4.98 9.47
C ALA A 61 -5.98 -3.75 8.56
N SER A 62 -4.88 -3.50 7.85
CA SER A 62 -4.75 -2.34 6.94
C SER A 62 -3.72 -2.55 5.82
N GLY A 63 -3.35 -3.79 5.54
CA GLY A 63 -2.42 -4.15 4.46
C GLY A 63 -3.05 -5.01 3.36
N GLY A 64 -4.38 -5.15 3.33
CA GLY A 64 -5.10 -5.95 2.35
C GLY A 64 -4.93 -7.45 2.56
N ILE A 65 -5.01 -8.20 1.45
CA ILE A 65 -4.87 -9.66 1.43
C ILE A 65 -3.56 -10.03 0.76
N TRP A 66 -2.87 -10.99 1.35
CA TRP A 66 -1.62 -11.54 0.85
C TRP A 66 -1.78 -13.03 0.56
N LYS A 67 -1.22 -13.47 -0.57
CA LYS A 67 -1.21 -14.86 -1.00
C LYS A 67 0.21 -15.41 -0.96
N SER A 68 0.36 -16.60 -0.41
CA SER A 68 1.53 -17.45 -0.59
C SER A 68 1.18 -18.63 -1.49
N THR A 69 2.16 -19.10 -2.24
CA THR A 69 2.14 -20.37 -2.99
C THR A 69 3.37 -21.21 -2.68
N SER A 70 4.01 -20.93 -1.56
CA SER A 70 5.27 -21.54 -1.13
C SER A 70 5.26 -21.91 0.36
N GLY A 71 4.08 -22.24 0.90
CA GLY A 71 3.95 -22.57 2.31
C GLY A 71 4.35 -21.45 3.26
N GLY A 72 4.11 -20.18 2.87
CA GLY A 72 4.40 -19.02 3.70
C GLY A 72 5.82 -18.45 3.57
N ILE A 73 6.67 -19.02 2.71
CA ILE A 73 8.06 -18.52 2.50
C ILE A 73 8.04 -17.19 1.75
N THR A 74 7.20 -17.08 0.73
CA THR A 74 7.05 -15.85 -0.06
C THR A 74 5.60 -15.41 -0.10
N TRP A 75 5.37 -14.10 -0.12
CA TRP A 75 4.04 -13.51 -0.10
C TRP A 75 3.90 -12.47 -1.20
N LYS A 76 2.74 -12.47 -1.85
CA LYS A 76 2.36 -11.48 -2.85
C LYS A 76 1.08 -10.78 -2.41
N PRO A 77 1.01 -9.45 -2.45
CA PRO A 77 -0.24 -8.73 -2.23
C PRO A 77 -1.17 -8.97 -3.42
N ILE A 78 -2.44 -9.21 -3.14
CA ILE A 78 -3.47 -9.47 -4.17
C ILE A 78 -4.68 -8.54 -4.06
N PHE A 79 -4.64 -7.57 -3.14
CA PHE A 79 -5.76 -6.67 -2.83
C PHE A 79 -5.39 -5.19 -3.01
N GLU A 80 -4.35 -4.89 -3.78
CA GLU A 80 -3.78 -3.53 -3.92
C GLU A 80 -4.67 -2.56 -4.72
N LYS A 81 -5.62 -3.08 -5.48
CA LYS A 81 -6.49 -2.27 -6.34
C LYS A 81 -7.85 -1.96 -5.73
N GLU A 82 -8.10 -2.49 -4.55
CA GLU A 82 -9.38 -2.34 -3.87
C GLU A 82 -9.42 -1.04 -3.06
N LEU A 83 -10.63 -0.53 -2.87
CA LEU A 83 -10.84 0.76 -2.16
C LEU A 83 -10.55 0.70 -0.67
N THR A 84 -10.54 -0.50 -0.09
CA THR A 84 -10.23 -0.73 1.32
C THR A 84 -9.05 -1.67 1.47
N ALA A 85 -8.23 -1.44 2.47
CA ALA A 85 -7.14 -2.33 2.84
C ALA A 85 -7.39 -3.04 4.19
N SER A 86 -8.50 -2.75 4.84
CA SER A 86 -8.87 -3.36 6.12
C SER A 86 -9.62 -4.66 5.88
N ILE A 87 -9.04 -5.78 6.33
CA ILE A 87 -9.60 -7.12 6.19
C ILE A 87 -9.84 -7.70 7.57
N GLY A 88 -11.06 -8.12 7.84
CA GLY A 88 -11.44 -8.78 9.09
C GLY A 88 -11.45 -10.31 8.98
N ALA A 89 -11.79 -10.84 7.80
CA ALA A 89 -11.88 -12.28 7.57
C ALA A 89 -11.50 -12.62 6.13
N VAL A 90 -10.89 -13.80 5.95
CA VAL A 90 -10.65 -14.42 4.65
C VAL A 90 -11.09 -15.88 4.74
N ALA A 91 -11.80 -16.37 3.73
CA ALA A 91 -12.21 -17.76 3.64
C ALA A 91 -12.06 -18.27 2.21
N ILE A 92 -11.51 -19.46 2.04
CA ILE A 92 -11.33 -20.14 0.76
C ILE A 92 -12.51 -21.11 0.56
N GLN A 93 -13.09 -21.10 -0.63
CA GLN A 93 -14.00 -22.15 -1.01
C GLN A 93 -13.21 -23.43 -1.33
N GLN A 94 -13.17 -24.38 -0.41
CA GLN A 94 -12.31 -25.56 -0.54
C GLN A 94 -12.65 -26.45 -1.75
N SER A 95 -13.91 -26.44 -2.21
CA SER A 95 -14.33 -27.14 -3.45
C SER A 95 -13.86 -26.42 -4.73
N ASN A 96 -13.53 -25.13 -4.65
CA ASN A 96 -12.98 -24.33 -5.74
C ASN A 96 -12.02 -23.27 -5.18
N PRO A 97 -10.74 -23.58 -4.95
CA PRO A 97 -9.78 -22.69 -4.32
C PRO A 97 -9.45 -21.40 -5.10
N SER A 98 -10.02 -21.25 -6.29
CA SER A 98 -9.95 -19.99 -7.03
C SER A 98 -10.93 -18.93 -6.51
N VAL A 99 -11.90 -19.34 -5.69
CA VAL A 99 -12.90 -18.45 -5.07
C VAL A 99 -12.50 -18.19 -3.62
N ILE A 100 -12.37 -16.91 -3.30
CA ILE A 100 -12.00 -16.45 -1.97
C ILE A 100 -13.02 -15.40 -1.52
N TRP A 101 -13.48 -15.52 -0.33
CA TRP A 101 -14.34 -14.57 0.35
C TRP A 101 -13.50 -13.68 1.25
N ALA A 102 -13.67 -12.37 1.11
CA ALA A 102 -13.00 -11.37 1.93
C ALA A 102 -14.05 -10.53 2.66
N GLY A 103 -14.04 -10.59 3.98
CA GLY A 103 -14.78 -9.68 4.84
C GLY A 103 -13.93 -8.43 5.07
N THR A 104 -14.37 -7.29 4.54
CA THR A 104 -13.69 -6.00 4.74
C THR A 104 -14.08 -5.37 6.08
N GLY A 105 -13.22 -4.51 6.59
CA GLY A 105 -13.33 -3.99 7.96
C GLY A 105 -12.84 -5.00 8.98
N GLU A 106 -12.59 -4.57 10.18
CA GLU A 106 -12.23 -5.45 11.27
C GLU A 106 -12.94 -5.05 12.57
N GLY A 107 -13.28 -6.03 13.41
CA GLY A 107 -14.01 -5.82 14.65
C GLY A 107 -13.24 -5.10 15.77
N ASN A 108 -11.94 -4.83 15.58
CA ASN A 108 -11.16 -4.09 16.54
C ASN A 108 -11.08 -2.60 16.13
N PRO A 109 -11.80 -1.69 16.83
CA PRO A 109 -11.93 -0.30 16.44
C PRO A 109 -10.64 0.51 16.49
N ARG A 110 -9.56 -0.08 16.99
CA ARG A 110 -8.27 0.64 17.17
C ARG A 110 -7.56 0.97 15.87
N ASN A 111 -7.71 0.14 14.82
CA ASN A 111 -6.92 0.25 13.58
C ASN A 111 -7.77 0.06 12.33
N SER A 112 -9.07 -0.02 12.45
CA SER A 112 -9.99 -0.08 11.32
C SER A 112 -10.31 1.33 10.89
N LEU A 113 -9.77 1.74 9.75
CA LEU A 113 -10.05 3.06 9.17
C LEU A 113 -11.33 3.06 8.32
N ASN A 114 -11.74 1.91 7.82
CA ASN A 114 -12.96 1.76 7.02
C ASN A 114 -13.62 0.43 7.38
N GLY A 115 -14.72 0.52 8.09
CA GLY A 115 -15.64 -0.61 8.23
C GLY A 115 -16.33 -0.87 6.89
N GLY A 116 -16.43 -2.13 6.53
CA GLY A 116 -17.20 -2.57 5.38
C GLY A 116 -18.69 -2.49 5.64
#